data_2e7d858faf405220da5c11e7159f9223
#
_entry.id   2e7d858faf405220da5c11e7159f9223
#
_cell.length_a   1.000
_cell.length_b   1.000
_cell.length_c   1.000
_cell.angle_alpha   90.00
_cell.angle_beta   90.00
_cell.angle_gamma   90.00
#
_symmetry.space_group_name_H-M   'P 1'
#
loop_
_entity.id
_entity.type
_entity.pdbx_description
1 polymer ?
#
loop_
_entity_poly.entity_id
_entity_poly.type
_entity_poly.pdbx_seq_one_letter_code
_entity_poly.pdbx_strand_id
1 'polypeptide(L)'
;MTPGLISILVPCYNQGIYLKETIQSALASSYRPLEILIINDGSTDNSLQLAQELETQHPEVRVLDQANAGVTKARNAGIAATQGEYLLPLDGDDLISPDYILQGLAILATRPEVKVVYCQAEKFSNSGRKPWKLKPFSLQQLAKDNMIFVSALFRKVDAEAVGGFSEDMQLGREDWEFWIKLLKNGGEVVQLPLVGFYYRLTPTSKRKKTGGTAFKKARIAYLNAKHADFFERELNGPLRIQRTWSKPYNTLLKFFGKL
;
A
#
# COMPACT_ATOMS: atom_id res chain seq x y z
N MET A 1 12.03 -16.51 7.26
CA MET A 1 11.92 -15.89 5.90
C MET A 1 12.78 -16.68 4.92
N THR A 2 12.30 -16.91 3.73
CA THR A 2 13.04 -17.61 2.65
C THR A 2 13.75 -16.57 1.79
N PRO A 3 15.10 -16.63 1.68
CA PRO A 3 15.86 -15.65 0.91
C PRO A 3 15.41 -15.57 -0.57
N GLY A 4 15.30 -14.37 -1.08
CA GLY A 4 14.85 -14.10 -2.44
C GLY A 4 13.38 -14.38 -2.74
N LEU A 5 12.62 -15.01 -1.83
CA LEU A 5 11.18 -15.23 -2.03
C LEU A 5 10.42 -13.91 -1.87
N ILE A 6 9.51 -13.62 -2.82
CA ILE A 6 8.51 -12.56 -2.68
C ILE A 6 7.16 -13.14 -2.31
N SER A 7 6.49 -12.52 -1.34
CA SER A 7 5.10 -12.81 -1.01
C SER A 7 4.19 -11.69 -1.51
N ILE A 8 3.27 -12.02 -2.39
CA ILE A 8 2.21 -11.12 -2.86
C ILE A 8 1.01 -11.31 -1.95
N LEU A 9 0.63 -10.24 -1.23
CA LEU A 9 -0.47 -10.24 -0.27
C LEU A 9 -1.72 -9.70 -0.95
N VAL A 10 -2.74 -10.53 -1.14
CA VAL A 10 -3.97 -10.16 -1.85
C VAL A 10 -5.15 -10.15 -0.88
N PRO A 11 -5.38 -9.03 -0.13
CA PRO A 11 -6.58 -8.89 0.67
C PRO A 11 -7.81 -8.85 -0.25
N CYS A 12 -8.82 -9.64 0.05
CA CYS A 12 -10.02 -9.81 -0.75
C CYS A 12 -11.26 -9.73 0.12
N TYR A 13 -12.18 -8.81 -0.20
CA TYR A 13 -13.50 -8.73 0.40
C TYR A 13 -14.53 -8.34 -0.66
N ASN A 14 -15.37 -9.30 -1.04
CA ASN A 14 -16.41 -9.13 -2.08
C ASN A 14 -15.83 -8.61 -3.42
N GLN A 15 -14.76 -9.27 -3.90
CA GLN A 15 -14.05 -8.92 -5.14
C GLN A 15 -13.99 -10.10 -6.13
N GLY A 16 -14.87 -11.11 -5.99
CA GLY A 16 -14.87 -12.32 -6.81
C GLY A 16 -14.84 -12.06 -8.31
N ILE A 17 -15.52 -10.99 -8.78
CA ILE A 17 -15.53 -10.63 -10.20
C ILE A 17 -14.17 -10.15 -10.75
N TYR A 18 -13.21 -9.76 -9.88
CA TYR A 18 -11.90 -9.24 -10.27
C TYR A 18 -10.75 -10.18 -9.89
N LEU A 19 -10.95 -10.99 -8.85
CA LEU A 19 -9.89 -11.76 -8.19
C LEU A 19 -9.10 -12.64 -9.18
N LYS A 20 -9.76 -13.30 -10.10
CA LYS A 20 -9.10 -14.16 -11.10
C LYS A 20 -8.11 -13.38 -11.96
N GLU A 21 -8.49 -12.19 -12.44
CA GLU A 21 -7.63 -11.35 -13.26
C GLU A 21 -6.43 -10.83 -12.45
N THR A 22 -6.66 -10.43 -11.19
CA THR A 22 -5.61 -10.02 -10.26
C THR A 22 -4.57 -11.11 -10.06
N ILE A 23 -5.01 -12.34 -9.73
CA ILE A 23 -4.11 -13.48 -9.50
C ILE A 23 -3.36 -13.88 -10.78
N GLN A 24 -4.01 -13.87 -11.92
CA GLN A 24 -3.35 -14.12 -13.21
C GLN A 24 -2.26 -13.08 -13.50
N SER A 25 -2.48 -11.80 -13.19
CA SER A 25 -1.46 -10.76 -13.35
C SER A 25 -0.24 -11.00 -12.45
N ALA A 26 -0.47 -11.47 -11.22
CA ALA A 26 0.60 -11.82 -10.27
C ALA A 26 1.38 -13.07 -10.72
N LEU A 27 0.68 -14.12 -11.18
CA LEU A 27 1.29 -15.35 -11.72
C LEU A 27 2.10 -15.11 -12.99
N ALA A 28 1.72 -14.09 -13.79
CA ALA A 28 2.44 -13.68 -15.00
C ALA A 28 3.77 -12.95 -14.70
N SER A 29 4.13 -12.71 -13.43
CA SER A 29 5.41 -12.12 -13.06
C SER A 29 6.57 -12.94 -13.64
N SER A 30 7.56 -12.23 -14.20
CA SER A 30 8.82 -12.82 -14.71
C SER A 30 9.79 -13.19 -13.58
N TYR A 31 9.52 -12.83 -12.33
CA TYR A 31 10.36 -13.15 -11.17
C TYR A 31 9.94 -14.46 -10.49
N ARG A 32 10.93 -15.24 -10.10
CA ARG A 32 10.77 -16.43 -9.22
C ARG A 32 11.94 -16.47 -8.23
N PRO A 33 11.75 -17.02 -6.99
CA PRO A 33 10.54 -17.65 -6.47
C PRO A 33 9.50 -16.63 -5.98
N LEU A 34 8.20 -16.96 -6.11
CA LEU A 34 7.11 -16.16 -5.56
C LEU A 34 6.05 -17.05 -4.89
N GLU A 35 5.36 -16.51 -3.88
CA GLU A 35 4.12 -17.03 -3.32
C GLU A 35 3.04 -15.93 -3.39
N ILE A 36 1.79 -16.35 -3.54
CA ILE A 36 0.62 -15.46 -3.54
C ILE A 36 -0.29 -15.92 -2.42
N LEU A 37 -0.51 -15.06 -1.42
CA LEU A 37 -1.45 -15.33 -0.35
C LEU A 37 -2.71 -14.50 -0.57
N ILE A 38 -3.82 -15.16 -0.89
CA ILE A 38 -5.15 -14.54 -0.92
C ILE A 38 -5.69 -14.54 0.51
N ILE A 39 -5.98 -13.37 1.05
CA ILE A 39 -6.56 -13.22 2.39
C ILE A 39 -8.05 -12.88 2.20
N ASN A 40 -8.91 -13.90 2.30
CA ASN A 40 -10.35 -13.67 2.30
C ASN A 40 -10.76 -13.07 3.64
N ASP A 41 -11.23 -11.83 3.62
CA ASP A 41 -11.63 -11.08 4.82
C ASP A 41 -13.15 -11.20 5.03
N GLY A 42 -13.66 -12.43 5.08
CA GLY A 42 -15.07 -12.74 5.34
C GLY A 42 -16.01 -12.31 4.21
N SER A 43 -15.65 -12.56 2.96
CA SER A 43 -16.50 -12.27 1.80
C SER A 43 -17.84 -13.00 1.86
N THR A 44 -18.88 -12.35 1.37
CA THR A 44 -20.24 -12.87 1.28
C THR A 44 -20.67 -13.21 -0.15
N ASP A 45 -19.81 -12.90 -1.14
CA ASP A 45 -19.95 -13.30 -2.53
C ASP A 45 -19.15 -14.60 -2.80
N ASN A 46 -18.91 -14.94 -4.07
CA ASN A 46 -18.16 -16.12 -4.47
C ASN A 46 -16.63 -15.97 -4.36
N SER A 47 -16.11 -14.91 -3.72
CA SER A 47 -14.66 -14.67 -3.64
C SER A 47 -13.90 -15.82 -2.99
N LEU A 48 -14.40 -16.38 -1.88
CA LEU A 48 -13.75 -17.50 -1.18
C LEU A 48 -13.70 -18.75 -2.05
N GLN A 49 -14.82 -19.12 -2.68
CA GLN A 49 -14.86 -20.27 -3.57
C GLN A 49 -13.83 -20.12 -4.70
N LEU A 50 -13.80 -18.97 -5.35
CA LEU A 50 -12.86 -18.71 -6.43
C LEU A 50 -11.40 -18.72 -5.95
N ALA A 51 -11.12 -18.20 -4.74
CA ALA A 51 -9.80 -18.26 -4.15
C ALA A 51 -9.33 -19.71 -3.94
N GLN A 52 -10.18 -20.59 -3.42
CA GLN A 52 -9.91 -22.02 -3.24
C GLN A 52 -9.71 -22.76 -4.56
N GLU A 53 -10.47 -22.42 -5.60
CA GLU A 53 -10.26 -22.95 -6.96
C GLU A 53 -8.87 -22.56 -7.50
N LEU A 54 -8.46 -21.30 -7.31
CA LEU A 54 -7.13 -20.81 -7.71
C LEU A 54 -6.00 -21.46 -6.92
N GLU A 55 -6.16 -21.70 -5.62
CA GLU A 55 -5.21 -22.43 -4.78
C GLU A 55 -5.02 -23.87 -5.29
N THR A 56 -6.09 -24.54 -5.69
CA THR A 56 -6.02 -25.90 -6.24
C THR A 56 -5.30 -25.94 -7.60
N GLN A 57 -5.43 -24.89 -8.41
CA GLN A 57 -4.89 -24.83 -9.77
C GLN A 57 -3.43 -24.38 -9.82
N HIS A 58 -2.95 -23.63 -8.81
CA HIS A 58 -1.64 -22.97 -8.84
C HIS A 58 -0.89 -23.21 -7.52
N PRO A 59 0.22 -23.95 -7.54
CA PRO A 59 0.98 -24.28 -6.32
C PRO A 59 1.60 -23.06 -5.61
N GLU A 60 1.73 -21.94 -6.30
CA GLU A 60 2.20 -20.67 -5.73
C GLU A 60 1.10 -19.94 -4.94
N VAL A 61 -0.17 -20.32 -5.10
CA VAL A 61 -1.32 -19.65 -4.48
C VAL A 61 -1.71 -20.37 -3.21
N ARG A 62 -1.94 -19.62 -2.15
CA ARG A 62 -2.49 -20.09 -0.87
C ARG A 62 -3.64 -19.18 -0.43
N VAL A 63 -4.57 -19.73 0.32
CA VAL A 63 -5.72 -19.01 0.87
C VAL A 63 -5.65 -18.96 2.39
N LEU A 64 -5.83 -17.76 2.94
CA LEU A 64 -6.09 -17.52 4.36
C LEU A 64 -7.53 -17.00 4.49
N ASP A 65 -8.40 -17.78 5.09
CA ASP A 65 -9.79 -17.38 5.36
C ASP A 65 -9.94 -16.86 6.79
N GLN A 66 -10.56 -15.70 6.95
CA GLN A 66 -10.80 -15.07 8.25
C GLN A 66 -12.18 -14.39 8.30
N ALA A 67 -12.69 -14.19 9.51
CA ALA A 67 -13.84 -13.31 9.71
C ALA A 67 -13.48 -11.87 9.32
N ASN A 68 -14.46 -11.12 8.78
CA ASN A 68 -14.22 -9.75 8.33
C ASN A 68 -13.69 -8.87 9.47
N ALA A 69 -12.48 -8.36 9.28
CA ALA A 69 -11.77 -7.54 10.25
C ALA A 69 -11.21 -6.23 9.65
N GLY A 70 -11.38 -6.06 8.34
CA GLY A 70 -10.93 -4.90 7.58
C GLY A 70 -9.52 -5.05 6.99
N VAL A 71 -9.26 -4.30 5.93
CA VAL A 71 -8.08 -4.45 5.06
C VAL A 71 -6.72 -4.34 5.80
N THR A 72 -6.61 -3.53 6.85
CA THR A 72 -5.38 -3.42 7.65
C THR A 72 -5.06 -4.71 8.39
N LYS A 73 -6.09 -5.31 9.04
CA LYS A 73 -5.93 -6.60 9.71
C LYS A 73 -5.68 -7.72 8.71
N ALA A 74 -6.38 -7.73 7.58
CA ALA A 74 -6.12 -8.71 6.52
C ALA A 74 -4.68 -8.62 6.01
N ARG A 75 -4.15 -7.43 5.75
CA ARG A 75 -2.74 -7.26 5.34
C ARG A 75 -1.77 -7.71 6.44
N ASN A 76 -2.03 -7.40 7.71
CA ASN A 76 -1.18 -7.85 8.83
C ASN A 76 -1.22 -9.38 8.99
N ALA A 77 -2.38 -10.00 8.88
CA ALA A 77 -2.51 -11.46 8.86
C ALA A 77 -1.68 -12.07 7.71
N GLY A 78 -1.73 -11.45 6.52
CA GLY A 78 -0.90 -11.82 5.39
C GLY A 78 0.60 -11.69 5.67
N ILE A 79 1.06 -10.57 6.25
CA ILE A 79 2.46 -10.38 6.64
C ILE A 79 2.92 -11.49 7.59
N ALA A 80 2.10 -11.83 8.58
CA ALA A 80 2.42 -12.87 9.55
C ALA A 80 2.47 -14.28 8.94
N ALA A 81 1.55 -14.59 8.00
CA ALA A 81 1.38 -15.93 7.43
C ALA A 81 2.34 -16.25 6.26
N THR A 82 3.01 -15.26 5.69
CA THR A 82 3.90 -15.42 4.53
C THR A 82 5.35 -15.67 4.94
N GLN A 83 6.13 -16.28 4.01
CA GLN A 83 7.51 -16.68 4.25
C GLN A 83 8.52 -15.84 3.47
N GLY A 84 8.07 -14.97 2.57
CA GLY A 84 8.94 -14.18 1.71
C GLY A 84 9.80 -13.18 2.47
N GLU A 85 11.00 -12.95 1.97
CA GLU A 85 11.89 -11.87 2.37
C GLU A 85 11.32 -10.50 1.96
N TYR A 86 10.68 -10.48 0.81
CA TYR A 86 10.05 -9.29 0.23
C TYR A 86 8.53 -9.41 0.22
N LEU A 87 7.85 -8.27 0.30
CA LEU A 87 6.40 -8.18 0.29
C LEU A 87 5.93 -7.24 -0.82
N LEU A 88 4.79 -7.60 -1.42
CA LEU A 88 4.02 -6.76 -2.34
C LEU A 88 2.54 -6.89 -2.00
N PRO A 89 1.92 -5.94 -1.29
CA PRO A 89 0.46 -5.89 -1.20
C PRO A 89 -0.15 -5.60 -2.58
N LEU A 90 -1.19 -6.34 -2.95
CA LEU A 90 -1.93 -6.14 -4.20
C LEU A 90 -3.42 -6.29 -3.91
N ASP A 91 -4.18 -5.21 -4.00
CA ASP A 91 -5.62 -5.28 -3.74
C ASP A 91 -6.31 -6.19 -4.77
N GLY A 92 -7.31 -6.98 -4.34
CA GLY A 92 -7.93 -8.05 -5.13
C GLY A 92 -8.71 -7.59 -6.38
N ASP A 93 -8.66 -6.30 -6.72
CA ASP A 93 -9.23 -5.70 -7.93
C ASP A 93 -8.20 -4.97 -8.79
N ASP A 94 -6.91 -4.96 -8.39
CA ASP A 94 -5.83 -4.30 -9.12
C ASP A 94 -4.94 -5.29 -9.89
N LEU A 95 -4.05 -4.79 -10.76
CA LEU A 95 -3.15 -5.62 -11.57
C LEU A 95 -1.71 -5.09 -11.50
N ILE A 96 -0.75 -6.00 -11.75
CA ILE A 96 0.66 -5.66 -11.92
C ILE A 96 1.18 -6.10 -13.29
N SER A 97 2.24 -5.44 -13.78
CA SER A 97 2.93 -5.89 -14.98
C SER A 97 3.91 -7.02 -14.69
N PRO A 98 4.25 -7.88 -15.67
CA PRO A 98 5.14 -9.01 -15.46
C PRO A 98 6.52 -8.62 -14.90
N ASP A 99 7.10 -7.51 -15.33
CA ASP A 99 8.48 -7.14 -15.01
C ASP A 99 8.62 -6.25 -13.74
N TYR A 100 7.51 -5.86 -13.13
CA TYR A 100 7.54 -4.96 -11.98
C TYR A 100 8.33 -5.54 -10.81
N ILE A 101 8.03 -6.78 -10.43
CA ILE A 101 8.69 -7.45 -9.32
C ILE A 101 10.17 -7.66 -9.62
N LEU A 102 10.51 -8.18 -10.81
CA LEU A 102 11.90 -8.45 -11.21
C LEU A 102 12.76 -7.20 -11.09
N GLN A 103 12.31 -6.08 -11.68
CA GLN A 103 13.07 -4.83 -11.66
C GLN A 103 13.14 -4.22 -10.25
N GLY A 104 12.07 -4.32 -9.48
CA GLY A 104 12.04 -3.78 -8.11
C GLY A 104 12.93 -4.55 -7.14
N LEU A 105 12.93 -5.88 -7.20
CA LEU A 105 13.77 -6.72 -6.36
C LEU A 105 15.25 -6.62 -6.72
N ALA A 106 15.61 -6.40 -7.98
CA ALA A 106 17.00 -6.12 -8.39
C ALA A 106 17.58 -4.91 -7.63
N ILE A 107 16.75 -3.91 -7.31
CA ILE A 107 17.17 -2.75 -6.50
C ILE A 107 17.20 -3.12 -5.01
N LEU A 108 16.13 -3.70 -4.46
CA LEU A 108 16.06 -4.03 -3.04
C LEU A 108 17.16 -5.01 -2.61
N ALA A 109 17.51 -5.99 -3.45
CA ALA A 109 18.53 -6.99 -3.14
C ALA A 109 19.96 -6.41 -3.09
N THR A 110 20.22 -5.32 -3.82
CA THR A 110 21.58 -4.74 -3.94
C THR A 110 21.76 -3.44 -3.15
N ARG A 111 20.67 -2.83 -2.70
CA ARG A 111 20.68 -1.52 -2.04
C ARG A 111 19.94 -1.57 -0.70
N PRO A 112 20.64 -1.88 0.41
CA PRO A 112 20.01 -2.00 1.74
C PRO A 112 19.42 -0.68 2.27
N GLU A 113 19.92 0.47 1.81
CA GLU A 113 19.39 1.79 2.13
C GLU A 113 18.01 2.06 1.52
N VAL A 114 17.65 1.37 0.42
CA VAL A 114 16.33 1.49 -0.20
C VAL A 114 15.31 0.69 0.58
N LYS A 115 14.32 1.36 1.13
CA LYS A 115 13.22 0.76 1.91
C LYS A 115 12.00 0.41 1.06
N VAL A 116 11.72 1.20 0.04
CA VAL A 116 10.52 1.05 -0.80
C VAL A 116 10.88 1.22 -2.26
N VAL A 117 10.40 0.30 -3.09
CA VAL A 117 10.43 0.43 -4.55
C VAL A 117 9.00 0.40 -5.08
N TYR A 118 8.62 1.41 -5.84
CA TYR A 118 7.34 1.46 -6.53
C TYR A 118 7.56 1.84 -8.00
N CYS A 119 6.53 1.95 -8.81
CA CYS A 119 6.64 2.17 -10.25
C CYS A 119 5.71 3.29 -10.73
N GLN A 120 5.73 3.57 -12.03
CA GLN A 120 4.66 4.34 -12.65
C GLN A 120 3.36 3.52 -12.66
N ALA A 121 2.23 4.20 -12.66
CA ALA A 121 0.94 3.55 -12.58
C ALA A 121 -0.07 4.13 -13.57
N GLU A 122 -1.06 3.33 -13.92
CA GLU A 122 -2.24 3.74 -14.66
C GLU A 122 -3.52 3.46 -13.87
N LYS A 123 -4.54 4.27 -14.09
CA LYS A 123 -5.91 3.96 -13.69
C LYS A 123 -6.64 3.38 -14.88
N PHE A 124 -7.42 2.33 -14.65
CA PHE A 124 -8.16 1.69 -15.72
C PHE A 124 -9.60 1.36 -15.33
N SER A 125 -10.44 1.25 -16.34
CA SER A 125 -11.85 0.84 -16.26
C SER A 125 -12.29 0.32 -17.62
N ASN A 126 -13.55 -0.06 -17.76
CA ASN A 126 -14.13 -0.42 -19.07
C ASN A 126 -14.05 0.71 -20.12
N SER A 127 -13.84 1.97 -19.69
CA SER A 127 -13.69 3.12 -20.59
C SER A 127 -12.24 3.40 -21.02
N GLY A 128 -11.29 2.53 -20.66
CA GLY A 128 -9.87 2.64 -21.05
C GLY A 128 -8.91 2.90 -19.89
N ARG A 129 -7.68 3.27 -20.24
CA ARG A 129 -6.56 3.51 -19.31
C ARG A 129 -6.14 4.97 -19.33
N LYS A 130 -5.68 5.47 -18.17
CA LYS A 130 -5.13 6.83 -18.02
C LYS A 130 -3.93 6.81 -17.08
N PRO A 131 -2.82 7.51 -17.40
CA PRO A 131 -1.70 7.64 -16.50
C PRO A 131 -2.12 8.17 -15.12
N TRP A 132 -1.61 7.55 -14.06
CA TRP A 132 -1.76 8.07 -12.71
C TRP A 132 -0.52 8.90 -12.37
N LYS A 133 -0.59 10.19 -12.61
CA LYS A 133 0.52 11.12 -12.29
C LYS A 133 0.72 11.18 -10.79
N LEU A 134 1.80 10.56 -10.31
CA LEU A 134 2.26 10.62 -8.93
C LEU A 134 3.26 11.78 -8.80
N LYS A 135 3.27 12.43 -7.63
CA LYS A 135 4.29 13.44 -7.32
C LYS A 135 5.62 12.74 -7.01
N PRO A 136 6.77 13.36 -7.31
CA PRO A 136 8.05 12.85 -6.85
C PRO A 136 8.09 12.68 -5.33
N PHE A 137 8.72 11.61 -4.87
CA PHE A 137 8.86 11.36 -3.44
C PHE A 137 9.82 12.33 -2.77
N SER A 138 9.42 12.84 -1.62
CA SER A 138 10.28 13.36 -0.56
C SER A 138 9.56 13.22 0.78
N LEU A 139 10.28 13.20 1.90
CA LEU A 139 9.67 13.14 3.23
C LEU A 139 8.72 14.31 3.46
N GLN A 140 9.09 15.51 3.00
CA GLN A 140 8.21 16.68 3.10
C GLN A 140 6.93 16.52 2.27
N GLN A 141 7.00 15.89 1.09
CA GLN A 141 5.79 15.60 0.30
C GLN A 141 4.97 14.49 0.95
N LEU A 142 5.62 13.44 1.49
CA LEU A 142 4.94 12.40 2.25
C LEU A 142 4.22 12.97 3.49
N ALA A 143 4.81 13.95 4.16
CA ALA A 143 4.14 14.63 5.27
C ALA A 143 2.87 15.39 4.85
N LYS A 144 2.76 15.80 3.59
CA LYS A 144 1.59 16.55 3.08
C LYS A 144 0.53 15.64 2.46
N ASP A 145 0.93 14.58 1.78
CA ASP A 145 0.03 13.66 1.06
C ASP A 145 0.72 12.33 0.77
N ASN A 146 -0.05 11.32 0.36
CA ASN A 146 0.49 10.06 -0.09
C ASN A 146 0.81 10.10 -1.59
N MET A 147 2.04 9.74 -1.98
CA MET A 147 2.47 9.59 -3.36
C MET A 147 2.91 8.16 -3.70
N ILE A 148 2.90 7.25 -2.73
CA ILE A 148 3.21 5.84 -2.94
C ILE A 148 1.93 5.04 -2.77
N PHE A 149 1.48 4.35 -3.81
CA PHE A 149 0.33 3.44 -3.69
C PHE A 149 0.71 2.20 -2.87
N VAL A 150 -0.29 1.48 -2.35
CA VAL A 150 -0.06 0.34 -1.44
C VAL A 150 0.74 -0.79 -2.08
N SER A 151 0.58 -1.00 -3.40
CA SER A 151 1.25 -2.07 -4.15
C SER A 151 2.71 -1.73 -4.49
N ALA A 152 3.47 -1.29 -3.49
CA ALA A 152 4.91 -1.08 -3.56
C ALA A 152 5.65 -2.27 -2.92
N LEU A 153 6.90 -2.46 -3.33
CA LEU A 153 7.80 -3.52 -2.87
C LEU A 153 8.59 -3.03 -1.66
N PHE A 154 8.69 -3.85 -0.61
CA PHE A 154 9.49 -3.59 0.58
C PHE A 154 9.92 -4.90 1.25
N ARG A 155 10.87 -4.84 2.21
CA ARG A 155 11.29 -6.02 2.96
C ARG A 155 10.32 -6.33 4.09
N LYS A 156 10.05 -7.62 4.31
CA LYS A 156 9.21 -8.08 5.41
C LYS A 156 9.74 -7.62 6.77
N VAL A 157 11.04 -7.72 7.00
CA VAL A 157 11.69 -7.29 8.25
C VAL A 157 11.44 -5.81 8.56
N ASP A 158 11.43 -4.95 7.54
CA ASP A 158 11.15 -3.52 7.72
C ASP A 158 9.68 -3.27 8.11
N ALA A 159 8.75 -4.03 7.52
CA ALA A 159 7.33 -3.96 7.89
C ALA A 159 7.08 -4.45 9.33
N GLU A 160 7.71 -5.57 9.71
CA GLU A 160 7.61 -6.12 11.06
C GLU A 160 8.22 -5.17 12.11
N ALA A 161 9.36 -4.55 11.82
CA ALA A 161 10.01 -3.59 12.70
C ALA A 161 9.17 -2.36 13.04
N VAL A 162 8.24 -1.96 12.14
CA VAL A 162 7.31 -0.85 12.38
C VAL A 162 5.92 -1.33 12.85
N GLY A 163 5.73 -2.64 13.08
CA GLY A 163 4.47 -3.22 13.55
C GLY A 163 3.38 -3.29 12.48
N GLY A 164 3.74 -3.48 11.21
CA GLY A 164 2.80 -3.64 10.11
C GLY A 164 1.90 -2.43 9.86
N PHE A 165 0.71 -2.64 9.30
CA PHE A 165 -0.33 -1.62 9.11
C PHE A 165 -1.04 -1.33 10.43
N SER A 166 -1.38 -0.07 10.69
CA SER A 166 -2.08 0.31 11.94
C SER A 166 -3.55 -0.09 11.87
N GLU A 167 -3.95 -1.02 12.72
CA GLU A 167 -5.30 -1.62 12.71
C GLU A 167 -6.40 -0.64 13.11
N ASP A 168 -6.04 0.39 13.88
CA ASP A 168 -6.92 1.50 14.27
C ASP A 168 -7.10 2.55 13.17
N MET A 169 -6.31 2.47 12.07
CA MET A 169 -6.41 3.38 10.92
C MET A 169 -7.50 2.94 9.94
N GLN A 170 -8.77 3.05 10.35
CA GLN A 170 -9.95 2.69 9.52
C GLN A 170 -10.51 3.85 8.68
N LEU A 171 -9.83 4.99 8.67
CA LEU A 171 -10.28 6.24 8.04
C LEU A 171 -9.94 6.34 6.54
N GLY A 172 -9.45 5.25 5.94
CA GLY A 172 -8.88 5.20 4.60
C GLY A 172 -7.50 5.84 4.54
N ARG A 173 -6.71 5.49 3.51
CA ARG A 173 -5.29 5.87 3.35
C ARG A 173 -4.41 5.29 4.47
N GLU A 174 -4.68 4.08 4.86
CA GLU A 174 -3.88 3.27 5.77
C GLU A 174 -2.46 3.02 5.23
N ASP A 175 -2.31 2.99 3.92
CA ASP A 175 -1.05 2.94 3.20
C ASP A 175 -0.19 4.20 3.46
N TRP A 176 -0.79 5.38 3.52
CA TRP A 176 -0.06 6.61 3.82
C TRP A 176 0.56 6.59 5.23
N GLU A 177 -0.20 6.16 6.21
CA GLU A 177 0.29 6.02 7.59
C GLU A 177 1.41 4.97 7.68
N PHE A 178 1.25 3.84 6.97
CA PHE A 178 2.27 2.80 6.91
C PHE A 178 3.59 3.32 6.30
N TRP A 179 3.51 4.10 5.20
CA TRP A 179 4.71 4.72 4.62
C TRP A 179 5.36 5.74 5.55
N ILE A 180 4.57 6.49 6.32
CA ILE A 180 5.14 7.39 7.35
C ILE A 180 5.91 6.58 8.40
N LYS A 181 5.34 5.50 8.93
CA LYS A 181 6.04 4.62 9.90
C LYS A 181 7.36 4.09 9.35
N LEU A 182 7.33 3.61 8.12
CA LEU A 182 8.46 2.95 7.50
C LEU A 182 9.61 3.91 7.16
N LEU A 183 9.29 5.16 6.80
CA LEU A 183 10.22 6.11 6.20
C LEU A 183 10.58 7.30 7.10
N LYS A 184 9.83 7.58 8.17
CA LYS A 184 10.06 8.77 8.99
C LYS A 184 11.46 8.82 9.65
N ASN A 185 12.09 7.69 9.86
CA ASN A 185 13.43 7.59 10.44
C ASN A 185 14.53 7.39 9.38
N GLY A 186 14.22 7.62 8.10
CA GLY A 186 15.15 7.50 6.99
C GLY A 186 14.90 6.28 6.10
N GLY A 187 15.71 6.15 5.09
CA GLY A 187 15.61 5.17 4.01
C GLY A 187 15.27 5.83 2.68
N GLU A 188 15.76 5.23 1.61
CA GLU A 188 15.52 5.69 0.26
C GLU A 188 14.24 5.08 -0.33
N VAL A 189 13.64 5.80 -1.26
CA VAL A 189 12.48 5.35 -2.04
C VAL A 189 12.82 5.49 -3.51
N VAL A 190 12.63 4.42 -4.27
CA VAL A 190 12.91 4.40 -5.71
C VAL A 190 11.61 4.22 -6.49
N GLN A 191 11.40 5.07 -7.48
CA GLN A 191 10.34 4.90 -8.47
C GLN A 191 10.92 4.37 -9.78
N LEU A 192 10.49 3.18 -10.18
CA LEU A 192 10.86 2.59 -11.47
C LEU A 192 10.22 3.36 -12.63
N PRO A 193 10.93 3.52 -13.76
CA PRO A 193 10.41 4.25 -14.92
C PRO A 193 9.43 3.45 -15.80
N LEU A 194 9.01 2.25 -15.37
CA LEU A 194 8.01 1.44 -16.08
C LEU A 194 6.61 1.61 -15.49
N VAL A 195 5.56 1.43 -16.30
CA VAL A 195 4.19 1.26 -15.82
C VAL A 195 4.04 -0.18 -15.31
N GLY A 196 4.11 -0.32 -13.99
CA GLY A 196 4.08 -1.63 -13.32
C GLY A 196 2.82 -1.91 -12.53
N PHE A 197 1.99 -0.92 -12.29
CA PHE A 197 0.76 -1.04 -11.48
C PHE A 197 -0.45 -0.45 -12.21
N TYR A 198 -1.57 -1.18 -12.17
CA TYR A 198 -2.82 -0.77 -12.79
C TYR A 198 -3.93 -0.74 -11.74
N TYR A 199 -4.35 0.46 -11.37
CA TYR A 199 -5.39 0.72 -10.39
C TYR A 199 -6.78 0.67 -11.05
N ARG A 200 -7.63 -0.25 -10.62
CA ARG A 200 -9.00 -0.37 -11.15
C ARG A 200 -9.93 0.68 -10.57
N LEU A 201 -10.65 1.37 -11.44
CA LEU A 201 -11.70 2.30 -11.04
C LEU A 201 -13.02 1.55 -10.91
N THR A 202 -13.43 1.26 -9.68
CA THR A 202 -14.71 0.60 -9.38
C THR A 202 -15.76 1.59 -8.88
N PRO A 203 -17.06 1.34 -9.12
CA PRO A 203 -18.14 2.18 -8.58
C PRO A 203 -18.16 2.23 -7.05
N THR A 204 -17.73 1.15 -6.39
CA THR A 204 -17.83 0.91 -4.94
C THR A 204 -16.53 1.20 -4.18
N SER A 205 -15.52 1.85 -4.80
CA SER A 205 -14.21 2.04 -4.19
C SER A 205 -14.28 2.71 -2.81
N LYS A 206 -13.50 2.21 -1.84
CA LYS A 206 -13.34 2.73 -0.47
C LYS A 206 -13.00 4.23 -0.46
N ARG A 207 -12.23 4.69 -1.44
CA ARG A 207 -11.86 6.09 -1.62
C ARG A 207 -13.08 7.02 -1.72
N LYS A 208 -14.17 6.60 -2.38
CA LYS A 208 -15.40 7.40 -2.48
C LYS A 208 -16.09 7.50 -1.11
N LYS A 209 -16.12 6.40 -0.34
CA LYS A 209 -16.75 6.34 0.98
C LYS A 209 -16.02 7.18 2.03
N THR A 210 -14.67 7.25 1.97
CA THR A 210 -13.82 7.94 2.95
C THR A 210 -13.30 9.30 2.48
N GLY A 211 -13.79 9.81 1.35
CA GLY A 211 -13.34 11.07 0.72
C GLY A 211 -13.88 12.35 1.37
N GLY A 212 -14.92 12.26 2.17
CA GLY A 212 -15.62 13.41 2.78
C GLY A 212 -14.74 14.21 3.77
N THR A 213 -15.14 15.47 4.02
CA THR A 213 -14.40 16.39 4.89
C THR A 213 -14.25 15.88 6.32
N ALA A 214 -15.28 15.22 6.87
CA ALA A 214 -15.22 14.64 8.22
C ALA A 214 -14.14 13.56 8.33
N PHE A 215 -14.09 12.61 7.39
CA PHE A 215 -13.04 11.60 7.33
C PHE A 215 -11.63 12.21 7.16
N LYS A 216 -11.53 13.26 6.34
CA LYS A 216 -10.26 13.97 6.16
C LYS A 216 -9.79 14.64 7.45
N LYS A 217 -10.68 15.31 8.19
CA LYS A 217 -10.36 15.92 9.50
C LYS A 217 -9.92 14.86 10.52
N ALA A 218 -10.70 13.79 10.67
CA ALA A 218 -10.40 12.70 11.60
C ALA A 218 -9.04 12.04 11.28
N ARG A 219 -8.77 11.78 10.00
CA ARG A 219 -7.48 11.23 9.55
C ARG A 219 -6.31 12.15 9.87
N ILE A 220 -6.44 13.45 9.66
CA ILE A 220 -5.40 14.43 9.98
C ILE A 220 -5.17 14.50 11.49
N ALA A 221 -6.22 14.48 12.30
CA ALA A 221 -6.10 14.42 13.75
C ALA A 221 -5.36 13.16 14.23
N TYR A 222 -5.74 12.01 13.68
CA TYR A 222 -5.08 10.73 13.96
C TYR A 222 -3.58 10.76 13.60
N LEU A 223 -3.25 11.21 12.40
CA LEU A 223 -1.86 11.28 11.94
C LEU A 223 -1.02 12.23 12.81
N ASN A 224 -1.57 13.40 13.16
CA ASN A 224 -0.88 14.35 14.04
C ASN A 224 -0.65 13.79 15.44
N ALA A 225 -1.60 13.07 16.01
CA ALA A 225 -1.44 12.44 17.32
C ALA A 225 -0.35 11.36 17.30
N LYS A 226 -0.29 10.57 16.23
CA LYS A 226 0.60 9.41 16.14
C LYS A 226 2.01 9.74 15.65
N HIS A 227 2.15 10.77 14.83
CA HIS A 227 3.40 11.15 14.15
C HIS A 227 3.76 12.63 14.33
N ALA A 228 3.53 13.19 15.52
CA ALA A 228 3.80 14.60 15.82
C ALA A 228 5.27 14.97 15.55
N ASP A 229 6.21 14.10 15.91
CA ASP A 229 7.64 14.21 15.66
C ASP A 229 7.98 14.39 14.18
N PHE A 230 7.36 13.58 13.33
CA PHE A 230 7.54 13.64 11.89
C PHE A 230 6.99 14.94 11.29
N PHE A 231 5.77 15.32 11.68
CA PHE A 231 5.18 16.56 11.17
C PHE A 231 5.89 17.81 11.68
N GLU A 232 6.39 17.80 12.91
CA GLU A 232 7.21 18.89 13.42
C GLU A 232 8.47 19.08 12.58
N ARG A 233 9.19 18.00 12.28
CA ARG A 233 10.41 18.05 11.48
C ARG A 233 10.15 18.47 10.02
N GLU A 234 9.16 17.87 9.37
CA GLU A 234 8.94 18.09 7.93
C GLU A 234 8.08 19.33 7.62
N LEU A 235 7.19 19.74 8.53
CA LEU A 235 6.23 20.82 8.32
C LEU A 235 6.36 21.99 9.29
N ASN A 236 7.28 21.91 10.26
CA ASN A 236 7.41 22.89 11.34
C ASN A 236 6.09 23.06 12.13
N GLY A 237 5.45 21.95 12.46
CA GLY A 237 4.17 21.88 13.18
C GLY A 237 3.19 20.88 12.57
N PRO A 238 1.95 20.84 13.05
CA PRO A 238 0.99 19.82 12.67
C PRO A 238 0.57 19.88 11.19
N LEU A 239 0.23 18.71 10.64
CA LEU A 239 -0.42 18.62 9.33
C LEU A 239 -1.79 19.30 9.39
N ARG A 240 -2.10 20.10 8.36
CA ARG A 240 -3.38 20.84 8.25
C ARG A 240 -4.16 20.42 7.00
N ILE A 241 -5.42 20.80 6.95
CA ILE A 241 -6.28 20.50 5.79
C ILE A 241 -5.71 21.13 4.53
N GLN A 242 -5.21 22.35 4.60
CA GLN A 242 -4.50 23.06 3.53
C GLN A 242 -3.05 22.57 3.43
N ARG A 243 -2.86 21.36 2.96
CA ARG A 243 -1.56 20.66 2.97
C ARG A 243 -0.47 21.38 2.18
N THR A 244 -0.81 22.05 1.09
CA THR A 244 0.14 22.79 0.26
C THR A 244 0.79 23.98 0.99
N TRP A 245 0.14 24.46 2.04
CA TRP A 245 0.56 25.59 2.84
C TRP A 245 1.09 25.19 4.23
N SER A 246 1.14 23.91 4.54
CA SER A 246 1.42 23.48 5.92
C SER A 246 2.70 24.06 6.49
N LYS A 247 3.84 23.98 5.80
CA LYS A 247 5.12 24.50 6.33
C LYS A 247 5.15 26.03 6.46
N PRO A 248 4.88 26.83 5.42
CA PRO A 248 4.81 28.28 5.54
C PRO A 248 3.76 28.74 6.55
N TYR A 249 2.61 28.10 6.55
CA TYR A 249 1.52 28.45 7.46
C TYR A 249 1.86 28.13 8.92
N ASN A 250 2.43 26.99 9.21
CA ASN A 250 2.87 26.65 10.56
C ASN A 250 3.99 27.56 11.04
N THR A 251 4.94 27.93 10.18
CA THR A 251 5.99 28.90 10.50
C THR A 251 5.40 30.27 10.89
N LEU A 252 4.41 30.73 10.11
CA LEU A 252 3.70 31.97 10.42
C LEU A 252 2.95 31.91 11.76
N LEU A 253 2.26 30.81 12.02
CA LEU A 253 1.54 30.62 13.29
C LEU A 253 2.48 30.57 14.49
N LYS A 254 3.65 29.93 14.38
CA LYS A 254 4.69 29.96 15.44
C LYS A 254 5.18 31.36 15.70
N PHE A 255 5.44 32.14 14.65
CA PHE A 255 5.86 33.54 14.79
C PHE A 255 4.85 34.38 15.60
N PHE A 256 3.55 34.10 15.41
CA PHE A 256 2.48 34.78 16.17
C PHE A 256 2.10 34.08 17.48
N GLY A 257 2.82 33.07 17.94
CA GLY A 257 2.51 32.32 19.16
C GLY A 257 1.16 31.59 19.11
N LYS A 258 0.69 31.20 17.93
CA LYS A 258 -0.62 30.54 17.70
C LYS A 258 -0.50 29.04 17.38
N LEU A 259 0.65 28.44 17.65
CA LEU A 259 0.90 26.99 17.45
C LEU A 259 1.56 26.41 18.69
#